data_7ade3c8ed8a4dc68e30a37a027f338fe
#
_entry.id   7ade3c8ed8a4dc68e30a37a027f338fe
#
_cell.length_a   1.000
_cell.length_b   1.000
_cell.length_c   1.000
_cell.angle_alpha   90.00
_cell.angle_beta   90.00
_cell.angle_gamma   90.00
#
_symmetry.space_group_name_H-M   'P 1'
#
loop_
_entity.id
_entity.type
_entity.pdbx_description
1 polymer ?
#
loop_
_entity_poly.entity_id
_entity_poly.type
_entity_poly.pdbx_seq_one_letter_code
_entity_poly.pdbx_strand_id
1 'polypeptide(L)'
;GPPGPAGPTGMSGWEKAFALGTVAQGQRFGSADVICPDGKYPVGGGSTTSNEALVLVESAPVGLGWRATYATSTFTPAGANRNFAVHVICVILGEEPG
;
A
#
# COMPACT_ATOMS: atom_id res chain seq x y z
N GLY A 1 14.15 15.90 -29.85
CA GLY A 1 13.90 15.59 -29.44
C GLY A 1 13.76 15.38 -29.17
N PRO A 2 13.90 15.23 -29.08
CA PRO A 2 13.62 14.81 -28.59
C PRO A 2 13.48 14.41 -28.13
N PRO A 3 13.55 14.29 -27.87
CA PRO A 3 13.30 13.77 -27.30
C PRO A 3 12.96 13.42 -26.81
N GLY A 4 12.93 13.29 -26.51
CA GLY A 4 12.52 12.77 -25.93
C GLY A 4 12.05 12.36 -25.75
N PRO A 5 11.93 11.87 -25.64
CA PRO A 5 11.37 11.18 -25.33
C PRO A 5 10.93 10.65 -24.94
N ALA A 6 10.94 10.50 -24.95
CA ALA A 6 10.43 9.94 -24.54
C ALA A 6 10.08 9.37 -23.80
N GLY A 7 10.08 9.75 -23.57
CA GLY A 7 9.64 9.21 -22.49
C GLY A 7 8.81 8.20 -22.65
N PRO A 8 8.84 7.68 -22.01
CA PRO A 8 8.16 6.60 -22.09
C PRO A 8 6.87 6.76 -21.85
N THR A 9 6.47 6.44 -22.66
CA THR A 9 5.20 6.25 -22.63
C THR A 9 4.83 5.33 -21.65
N GLY A 10 5.15 4.63 -21.05
CA GLY A 10 4.62 3.64 -20.20
C GLY A 10 3.95 4.16 -18.98
N MET A 11 4.53 5.10 -18.26
CA MET A 11 4.00 5.49 -16.96
C MET A 11 4.04 6.98 -16.76
N SER A 12 2.94 7.51 -16.27
CA SER A 12 2.83 8.94 -15.94
C SER A 12 1.85 9.09 -14.78
N GLY A 13 1.62 10.30 -14.33
CA GLY A 13 0.66 10.53 -13.26
C GLY A 13 1.03 9.82 -11.97
N TRP A 14 2.30 9.75 -11.68
CA TRP A 14 2.85 9.01 -10.56
C TRP A 14 2.37 9.61 -9.24
N GLU A 15 1.83 8.80 -8.39
CA GLU A 15 1.46 9.26 -7.06
C GLU A 15 1.48 8.11 -6.07
N LYS A 16 1.56 8.46 -4.80
CA LYS A 16 1.49 7.49 -3.71
C LYS A 16 0.19 7.71 -2.96
N ALA A 17 -0.56 6.66 -2.77
CA ALA A 17 -1.75 6.67 -1.95
C ALA A 17 -1.48 5.87 -0.68
N PHE A 18 -2.25 6.13 0.37
CA PHE A 18 -2.08 5.37 1.60
C PHE A 18 -3.42 5.23 2.33
N ALA A 19 -3.48 4.24 3.21
CA ALA A 19 -4.60 4.04 4.10
C ALA A 19 -4.06 3.62 5.45
N LEU A 20 -4.82 3.89 6.50
CA LEU A 20 -4.44 3.52 7.85
C LEU A 20 -5.16 2.24 8.24
N GLY A 21 -4.47 1.41 8.99
CA GLY A 21 -5.04 0.19 9.53
C GLY A 21 -4.78 0.10 11.02
N THR A 22 -5.46 -0.82 11.66
CA THR A 22 -5.36 -0.99 13.11
C THR A 22 -5.48 -2.46 13.46
N VAL A 23 -4.60 -2.91 14.35
CA VAL A 23 -4.83 -4.15 15.09
C VAL A 23 -5.61 -3.72 16.32
N ALA A 24 -6.89 -4.02 16.34
CA ALA A 24 -7.77 -3.55 17.40
C ALA A 24 -7.44 -4.23 18.72
N GLN A 25 -7.72 -3.54 19.81
CA GLN A 25 -7.57 -4.10 21.14
C GLN A 25 -8.33 -5.42 21.23
N GLY A 26 -7.69 -6.44 21.73
CA GLY A 26 -8.27 -7.77 21.84
C GLY A 26 -8.08 -8.64 20.61
N GLN A 27 -7.53 -8.09 19.52
CA GLN A 27 -7.29 -8.85 18.30
C GLN A 27 -5.80 -9.17 18.17
N ARG A 28 -5.48 -10.17 17.37
CA ARG A 28 -4.10 -10.56 17.11
C ARG A 28 -3.60 -10.06 15.77
N PHE A 29 -4.52 -9.79 14.84
CA PHE A 29 -4.20 -9.40 13.46
C PHE A 29 -5.04 -8.22 13.05
N GLY A 30 -4.54 -7.47 12.12
CA GLY A 30 -5.30 -6.41 11.46
C GLY A 30 -4.80 -6.23 10.05
N SER A 31 -5.70 -5.95 9.13
CA SER A 31 -5.37 -5.74 7.72
C SER A 31 -5.93 -4.41 7.26
N ALA A 32 -5.29 -3.84 6.26
CA ALA A 32 -5.80 -2.67 5.58
C ALA A 32 -5.43 -2.73 4.12
N ASP A 33 -6.30 -2.19 3.29
CA ASP A 33 -6.09 -2.11 1.86
C ASP A 33 -6.11 -0.66 1.44
N VAL A 34 -5.31 -0.33 0.44
CA VAL A 34 -5.37 0.97 -0.21
C VAL A 34 -5.51 0.71 -1.70
N ILE A 35 -6.39 1.48 -2.34
CA ILE A 35 -6.72 1.29 -3.75
C ILE A 35 -6.28 2.51 -4.51
N CYS A 36 -5.74 2.32 -5.70
CA CYS A 36 -5.34 3.42 -6.57
C CYS A 36 -6.56 4.21 -7.02
N PRO A 37 -6.42 5.53 -7.23
CA PRO A 37 -7.51 6.32 -7.80
C PRO A 37 -7.91 5.79 -9.17
N ASP A 38 -9.12 6.16 -9.60
CA ASP A 38 -9.64 5.73 -10.90
C ASP A 38 -8.65 6.07 -12.01
N GLY A 39 -8.45 5.13 -12.89
CA GLY A 39 -7.58 5.32 -14.04
C GLY A 39 -6.13 5.05 -13.78
N LYS A 40 -5.76 4.70 -12.54
CA LYS A 40 -4.38 4.40 -12.21
C LYS A 40 -4.21 2.97 -11.77
N TYR A 41 -2.99 2.48 -11.88
CA TYR A 41 -2.65 1.09 -11.63
C TYR A 41 -1.51 0.98 -10.63
N PRO A 42 -1.53 -0.03 -9.76
CA PRO A 42 -0.47 -0.20 -8.79
C PRO A 42 0.79 -0.76 -9.46
N VAL A 43 1.94 -0.20 -9.11
CA VAL A 43 3.23 -0.70 -9.58
C VAL A 43 4.12 -1.09 -8.40
N GLY A 44 3.68 -0.88 -7.20
CA GLY A 44 4.41 -1.29 -6.02
C GLY A 44 3.70 -0.80 -4.78
N GLY A 45 4.14 -1.27 -3.65
CA GLY A 45 3.56 -0.83 -2.40
C GLY A 45 4.38 -1.28 -1.22
N GLY A 46 3.87 -0.98 -0.05
CA GLY A 46 4.53 -1.36 1.19
C GLY A 46 3.71 -0.89 2.37
N SER A 47 4.32 -0.94 3.53
CA SER A 47 3.64 -0.54 4.75
C SER A 47 4.65 -0.10 5.79
N THR A 48 4.16 0.64 6.77
CA THR A 48 4.99 1.09 7.88
C THR A 48 4.19 1.07 9.17
N THR A 49 4.89 0.90 10.26
CA THR A 49 4.32 1.12 11.58
C THR A 49 5.44 1.64 12.48
N SER A 50 5.07 2.53 13.40
CA SER A 50 6.01 2.95 14.43
C SER A 50 5.80 2.13 15.71
N ASN A 51 4.90 1.18 15.70
CA ASN A 51 4.58 0.39 16.88
C ASN A 51 5.42 -0.88 16.90
N GLU A 52 6.32 -0.99 17.88
CA GLU A 52 7.22 -2.12 17.99
C GLU A 52 6.52 -3.42 18.40
N ALA A 53 5.27 -3.32 18.82
CA ALA A 53 4.50 -4.51 19.18
C ALA A 53 3.81 -5.14 17.97
N LEU A 54 4.04 -4.63 16.77
CA LEU A 54 3.47 -5.17 15.54
C LEU A 54 4.56 -5.74 14.65
N VAL A 55 4.24 -6.83 13.95
CA VAL A 55 5.10 -7.40 12.93
C VAL A 55 4.30 -7.54 11.64
N LEU A 56 4.96 -7.30 10.52
CA LEU A 56 4.34 -7.42 9.22
C LEU A 56 4.21 -8.91 8.87
N VAL A 57 3.01 -9.31 8.53
CA VAL A 57 2.71 -10.69 8.17
C VAL A 57 2.51 -10.83 6.66
N GLU A 58 1.88 -9.83 6.05
CA GLU A 58 1.57 -9.88 4.63
C GLU A 58 1.68 -8.48 4.03
N SER A 59 2.26 -8.41 2.84
CA SER A 59 2.29 -7.19 2.05
C SER A 59 2.21 -7.64 0.60
N ALA A 60 1.10 -7.36 -0.06
CA ALA A 60 0.85 -7.92 -1.37
C ALA A 60 -0.13 -7.06 -2.17
N PRO A 61 -0.05 -7.12 -3.50
CA PRO A 61 -1.04 -6.44 -4.32
C PRO A 61 -2.39 -7.14 -4.22
N VAL A 62 -3.45 -6.37 -4.19
CA VAL A 62 -4.82 -6.88 -4.24
C VAL A 62 -5.63 -5.98 -5.17
N GLY A 63 -6.21 -6.56 -6.21
CA GLY A 63 -6.98 -5.78 -7.18
C GLY A 63 -6.14 -4.63 -7.72
N LEU A 64 -6.65 -3.42 -7.63
CA LEU A 64 -5.94 -2.23 -8.09
C LEU A 64 -5.31 -1.50 -6.91
N GLY A 65 -4.79 -2.22 -5.96
CA GLY A 65 -4.20 -1.62 -4.78
C GLY A 65 -3.21 -2.52 -4.08
N TRP A 66 -3.08 -2.31 -2.79
CA TRP A 66 -2.09 -3.02 -1.97
C TRP A 66 -2.70 -3.33 -0.61
N ARG A 67 -2.35 -4.48 -0.06
CA ARG A 67 -2.79 -4.90 1.27
C ARG A 67 -1.61 -5.10 2.17
N ALA A 68 -1.74 -4.69 3.42
CA ALA A 68 -0.79 -5.06 4.46
C ALA A 68 -1.56 -5.65 5.64
N THR A 69 -1.00 -6.69 6.23
CA THR A 69 -1.53 -7.33 7.42
C THR A 69 -0.44 -7.35 8.48
N TYR A 70 -0.79 -6.91 9.66
CA TYR A 70 0.12 -6.95 10.81
C TYR A 70 -0.46 -7.84 11.88
N ALA A 71 0.44 -8.40 12.67
CA ALA A 71 0.08 -9.19 13.84
C ALA A 71 0.79 -8.61 15.05
N THR A 72 0.28 -8.91 16.24
CA THR A 72 1.01 -8.59 17.46
C THR A 72 2.29 -9.41 17.49
N SER A 73 3.38 -8.80 17.96
CA SER A 73 4.69 -9.47 17.93
C SER A 73 4.75 -10.70 18.82
N THR A 74 3.86 -10.79 19.79
CA THR A 74 3.81 -11.95 20.68
C THR A 74 2.69 -12.91 20.31
N PHE A 75 1.90 -12.59 19.30
CA PHE A 75 0.73 -13.35 18.86
C PHE A 75 -0.31 -13.50 19.98
N THR A 76 -0.33 -12.57 20.90
CA THR A 76 -1.37 -12.49 21.92
C THR A 76 -2.29 -11.32 21.60
N PRO A 77 -3.52 -11.30 22.12
CA PRO A 77 -4.43 -10.20 21.84
C PRO A 77 -3.80 -8.86 22.22
N ALA A 78 -4.01 -7.86 21.36
CA ALA A 78 -3.45 -6.53 21.59
C ALA A 78 -4.05 -5.92 22.85
N GLY A 79 -3.21 -5.33 23.68
CA GLY A 79 -3.68 -4.66 24.90
C GLY A 79 -4.26 -3.28 24.64
N ALA A 80 -4.08 -2.75 23.42
CA ALA A 80 -4.61 -1.46 23.00
C ALA A 80 -4.65 -1.46 21.50
N ASN A 81 -5.34 -0.48 20.89
CA ASN A 81 -5.33 -0.34 19.44
C ASN A 81 -3.92 0.01 18.98
N ARG A 82 -3.46 -0.64 17.92
CA ARG A 82 -2.13 -0.46 17.37
C ARG A 82 -2.23 -0.16 15.91
N ASN A 83 -1.66 0.95 15.49
CA ASN A 83 -1.88 1.48 14.14
C ASN A 83 -0.72 1.21 13.21
N PHE A 84 -1.04 1.10 11.93
CA PHE A 84 -0.05 0.97 10.88
C PHE A 84 -0.61 1.67 9.63
N ALA A 85 0.23 1.80 8.60
CA ALA A 85 -0.19 2.39 7.34
C ALA A 85 0.21 1.47 6.20
N VAL A 86 -0.60 1.43 5.15
CA VAL A 86 -0.30 0.71 3.92
C VAL A 86 -0.24 1.73 2.79
N HIS A 87 0.73 1.56 1.89
CA HIS A 87 1.01 2.48 0.81
C HIS A 87 0.99 1.75 -0.53
N VAL A 88 0.58 2.46 -1.57
CA VAL A 88 0.66 1.95 -2.92
C VAL A 88 1.14 3.06 -3.85
N ILE A 89 1.98 2.70 -4.80
CA ILE A 89 2.44 3.61 -5.84
C ILE A 89 1.57 3.37 -7.05
N CYS A 90 0.93 4.41 -7.53
CA CYS A 90 -0.04 4.35 -8.62
C CYS A 90 0.44 5.17 -9.81
N VAL A 91 0.20 4.66 -11.00
CA VAL A 91 0.58 5.36 -12.24
C VAL A 91 -0.52 5.20 -13.27
N ILE A 92 -0.52 6.09 -14.24
CA ILE A 92 -1.33 5.92 -15.42
C ILE A 92 -0.47 5.14 -16.42
N LEU A 93 -0.99 4.02 -16.89
CA LEU A 93 -0.31 3.27 -17.92
C LEU A 93 -0.71 3.88 -19.23
N GLY A 94 0.24 4.41 -19.90
CA GLY A 94 -0.05 5.13 -21.01
C GLY A 94 -0.27 4.39 -22.24
N GLU A 95 -0.85 4.73 -22.95
CA GLU A 95 -1.03 4.34 -23.98
C GLU A 95 -1.18 5.23 -24.79
N GLU A 96 -1.05 5.82 -24.96
CA GLU A 96 -1.30 6.52 -25.56
C GLU A 96 -1.14 6.93 -26.18
N PRO A 97 -1.37 7.01 -26.65
CA PRO A 97 -1.15 7.23 -27.45
C PRO A 97 -0.74 7.89 -27.93
N GLY A 98 -0.51 7.93 -28.01
CA GLY A 98 -0.20 8.31 -28.57
C GLY A 98 -0.10 8.82 -28.75
#